data_1ec42db4c59615bcdf31c13278120795
#
_entry.id   1ec42db4c59615bcdf31c13278120795
#
_cell.length_a   1.000
_cell.length_b   1.000
_cell.length_c   1.000
_cell.angle_alpha   90.00
_cell.angle_beta   90.00
_cell.angle_gamma   90.00
#
_symmetry.space_group_name_H-M   'P 1'
#
loop_
_entity.id
_entity.type
_entity.pdbx_description
1 polymer ?
#
loop_
_entity_poly.entity_id
_entity_poly.type
_entity_poly.pdbx_seq_one_letter_code
_entity_poly.pdbx_strand_id
1 'polypeptide(L)'
;MSNRILRVNELIQKELGQIILREIEFPKNVLVTITGVETSPDLSQSKVYVSCLPDNQGDRILQILKRQSYYIQHKFNKRLETKIIPRIKFVKELRTMQAGKIEQILDKIKKKD
;
A
#
# COMPACT_ATOMS: atom_id res chain seq x y z
N MET A 1 8.18 -19.10 5.13
CA MET A 1 7.87 -18.05 4.16
C MET A 1 8.77 -18.17 2.95
N SER A 2 8.19 -18.08 1.80
CA SER A 2 8.91 -18.27 0.56
C SER A 2 9.63 -16.98 0.14
N ASN A 3 10.87 -17.10 -0.30
CA ASN A 3 11.58 -15.96 -0.88
C ASN A 3 10.85 -15.42 -2.10
N ARG A 4 10.10 -16.29 -2.77
CA ARG A 4 9.34 -15.91 -3.94
C ARG A 4 8.30 -14.84 -3.60
N ILE A 5 7.60 -15.03 -2.49
CA ILE A 5 6.58 -14.05 -2.08
C ILE A 5 7.22 -12.73 -1.69
N LEU A 6 8.37 -12.78 -1.01
CA LEU A 6 9.07 -11.57 -0.64
C LEU A 6 9.52 -10.80 -1.88
N ARG A 7 10.01 -11.50 -2.89
CA ARG A 7 10.42 -10.85 -4.13
C ARG A 7 9.22 -10.23 -4.86
N VAL A 8 8.10 -10.93 -4.86
CA VAL A 8 6.89 -10.40 -5.46
C VAL A 8 6.47 -9.13 -4.74
N ASN A 9 6.50 -9.15 -3.41
CA ASN A 9 6.14 -7.97 -2.63
C ASN A 9 7.02 -6.78 -2.95
N GLU A 10 8.32 -6.99 -3.08
CA GLU A 10 9.25 -5.92 -3.41
C GLU A 10 8.97 -5.37 -4.81
N LEU A 11 8.73 -6.26 -5.75
CA LEU A 11 8.43 -5.84 -7.12
C LEU A 11 7.15 -5.03 -7.18
N ILE A 12 6.13 -5.50 -6.49
CA ILE A 12 4.85 -4.79 -6.45
C ILE A 12 5.02 -3.40 -5.85
N GLN A 13 5.75 -3.32 -4.75
CA GLN A 13 5.95 -2.02 -4.10
C GLN A 13 6.66 -1.04 -5.03
N LYS A 14 7.68 -1.52 -5.72
CA LYS A 14 8.44 -0.68 -6.64
C LYS A 14 7.59 -0.21 -7.82
N GLU A 15 6.92 -1.15 -8.47
CA GLU A 15 6.17 -0.81 -9.68
C GLU A 15 4.93 0.01 -9.38
N LEU A 16 4.20 -0.35 -8.33
CA LEU A 16 3.04 0.44 -7.95
C LEU A 16 3.42 1.83 -7.47
N GLY A 17 4.53 1.92 -6.76
CA GLY A 17 5.00 3.23 -6.31
C GLY A 17 5.22 4.17 -7.47
N GLN A 18 5.81 3.67 -8.55
CA GLN A 18 6.04 4.48 -9.73
C GLN A 18 4.74 4.88 -10.42
N ILE A 19 3.80 3.94 -10.51
CA ILE A 19 2.52 4.22 -11.14
C ILE A 19 1.77 5.30 -10.35
N ILE A 20 1.71 5.14 -9.05
CA ILE A 20 0.97 6.07 -8.21
C ILE A 20 1.60 7.45 -8.27
N LEU A 21 2.92 7.51 -8.22
CA LEU A 21 3.62 8.78 -8.26
C LEU A 21 3.41 9.53 -9.57
N ARG A 22 3.38 8.80 -10.69
CA ARG A 22 3.30 9.42 -12.00
C ARG A 22 1.89 9.61 -12.52
N GLU A 23 0.97 8.73 -12.16
CA GLU A 23 -0.34 8.68 -12.82
C GLU A 23 -1.48 9.20 -11.97
N ILE A 24 -1.30 9.24 -10.65
CA ILE A 24 -2.41 9.58 -9.76
C ILE A 24 -2.17 10.95 -9.15
N GLU A 25 -3.20 11.81 -9.22
CA GLU A 25 -3.13 13.12 -8.61
C GLU A 25 -3.68 13.07 -7.19
N PHE A 26 -2.92 13.63 -6.27
CA PHE A 26 -3.34 13.74 -4.89
C PHE A 26 -3.45 15.22 -4.50
N PRO A 27 -4.16 15.53 -3.42
CA PRO A 27 -4.26 16.91 -2.97
C PRO A 27 -2.88 17.51 -2.72
N LYS A 28 -2.78 18.81 -2.90
CA LYS A 28 -1.52 19.51 -2.64
C LYS A 28 -1.11 19.35 -1.19
N ASN A 29 0.19 19.28 -0.98
CA ASN A 29 0.77 19.20 0.36
C ASN A 29 0.43 17.89 1.08
N VAL A 30 0.14 16.84 0.31
CA VAL A 30 -0.06 15.52 0.88
C VAL A 30 0.96 14.60 0.25
N LEU A 31 1.74 13.94 1.09
CA LEU A 31 2.73 12.96 0.64
C LEU A 31 2.15 11.57 0.85
N VAL A 32 2.17 10.75 -0.19
CA VAL A 32 1.61 9.40 -0.15
C VAL A 32 2.72 8.39 -0.33
N THR A 33 2.75 7.38 0.52
CA THR A 33 3.82 6.37 0.50
C THR A 33 3.23 4.97 0.65
N ILE A 34 3.75 4.03 -0.12
CA ILE A 34 3.46 2.62 0.09
C ILE A 34 4.43 2.11 1.15
N THR A 35 3.89 1.66 2.27
CA THR A 35 4.72 1.23 3.40
C THR A 35 4.97 -0.26 3.43
N GLY A 36 4.20 -1.04 2.68
CA GLY A 36 4.41 -2.48 2.64
C GLY A 36 3.43 -3.15 1.71
N VAL A 37 3.74 -4.39 1.38
CA VAL A 37 2.90 -5.22 0.52
C VAL A 37 2.85 -6.61 1.11
N GLU A 38 1.67 -7.19 1.12
CA GLU A 38 1.46 -8.54 1.65
C GLU A 38 0.68 -9.34 0.63
N THR A 39 1.34 -10.31 0.01
CA THR A 39 0.74 -11.12 -1.05
C THR A 39 0.30 -12.47 -0.51
N SER A 40 -0.87 -12.95 -0.93
CA SER A 40 -1.38 -14.25 -0.51
C SER A 40 -0.49 -15.37 -1.07
N PRO A 41 -0.46 -16.52 -0.37
CA PRO A 41 0.41 -17.64 -0.81
C PRO A 41 0.13 -18.11 -2.22
N ASP A 42 -1.12 -18.03 -2.68
CA ASP A 42 -1.46 -18.45 -4.04
C ASP A 42 -1.26 -17.33 -5.07
N LEU A 43 -0.73 -16.19 -4.64
CA LEU A 43 -0.44 -15.05 -5.50
C LEU A 43 -1.69 -14.43 -6.15
N SER A 44 -2.86 -14.67 -5.58
CA SER A 44 -4.09 -14.15 -6.17
C SER A 44 -4.40 -12.72 -5.76
N GLN A 45 -3.85 -12.29 -4.64
CA GLN A 45 -4.20 -10.99 -4.08
C GLN A 45 -3.03 -10.40 -3.31
N SER A 46 -2.88 -9.09 -3.40
CA SER A 46 -1.86 -8.36 -2.65
C SER A 46 -2.51 -7.20 -1.93
N LYS A 47 -2.28 -7.14 -0.62
CA LYS A 47 -2.66 -5.97 0.17
C LYS A 47 -1.52 -4.98 0.13
N VAL A 48 -1.82 -3.77 -0.27
CA VAL A 48 -0.83 -2.71 -0.38
C VAL A 48 -1.12 -1.67 0.69
N TYR A 49 -0.22 -1.56 1.64
CA TYR A 49 -0.40 -0.65 2.77
C TYR A 49 0.10 0.73 2.41
N VAL A 50 -0.74 1.73 2.67
CA VAL A 50 -0.49 3.09 2.27
C VAL A 50 -0.56 4.02 3.48
N SER A 51 0.38 4.94 3.57
CA SER A 51 0.32 6.01 4.57
C SER A 51 0.48 7.35 3.89
N CYS A 52 0.16 8.41 4.60
CA CYS A 52 0.29 9.74 4.05
C CYS A 52 0.65 10.74 5.15
N LEU A 53 1.16 11.88 4.72
CA LEU A 53 1.44 13.01 5.58
C LEU A 53 0.75 14.24 4.99
N PRO A 54 -0.08 14.93 5.77
CA PRO A 54 -0.47 14.62 7.14
C PRO A 54 -1.38 13.39 7.20
N ASP A 55 -1.29 12.65 8.28
CA ASP A 55 -2.00 11.37 8.36
C ASP A 55 -3.52 11.50 8.45
N ASN A 56 -4.02 12.69 8.79
CA ASN A 56 -5.46 12.89 8.82
C ASN A 56 -6.08 12.91 7.43
N GLN A 57 -5.27 12.84 6.38
CA GLN A 57 -5.76 12.74 5.01
C GLN A 57 -5.87 11.28 4.55
N GLY A 58 -5.59 10.34 5.43
CA GLY A 58 -5.51 8.94 5.04
C GLY A 58 -6.77 8.40 4.38
N ASP A 59 -7.93 8.71 4.94
CA ASP A 59 -9.18 8.21 4.37
C ASP A 59 -9.44 8.78 2.99
N ARG A 60 -9.11 10.06 2.80
CA ARG A 60 -9.29 10.70 1.51
C ARG A 60 -8.37 10.08 0.46
N ILE A 61 -7.12 9.83 0.85
CA ILE A 61 -6.14 9.22 -0.06
C ILE A 61 -6.59 7.81 -0.42
N LEU A 62 -7.05 7.04 0.56
CA LEU A 62 -7.52 5.69 0.30
C LEU A 62 -8.70 5.69 -0.65
N GLN A 63 -9.60 6.65 -0.48
CA GLN A 63 -10.75 6.77 -1.36
C GLN A 63 -10.34 7.08 -2.79
N ILE A 64 -9.34 7.94 -2.97
CA ILE A 64 -8.82 8.25 -4.30
C ILE A 64 -8.24 6.98 -4.94
N LEU A 65 -7.45 6.23 -4.19
CA LEU A 65 -6.84 5.02 -4.70
C LEU A 65 -7.89 3.97 -5.07
N LYS A 66 -8.93 3.83 -4.25
CA LYS A 66 -9.98 2.88 -4.54
C LYS A 66 -10.76 3.28 -5.79
N ARG A 67 -11.01 4.57 -5.94
CA ARG A 67 -11.71 5.06 -7.13
C ARG A 67 -10.90 4.81 -8.39
N GLN A 68 -9.58 4.88 -8.29
CA GLN A 68 -8.69 4.69 -9.41
C GLN A 68 -8.17 3.26 -9.52
N SER A 69 -8.70 2.35 -8.73
CA SER A 69 -8.10 1.01 -8.64
C SER A 69 -8.12 0.25 -9.96
N TYR A 70 -9.17 0.40 -10.77
CA TYR A 70 -9.21 -0.28 -12.05
C TYR A 70 -8.09 0.22 -12.96
N TYR A 71 -7.92 1.52 -13.02
CA TYR A 71 -6.87 2.14 -13.83
C TYR A 71 -5.49 1.71 -13.37
N ILE A 72 -5.29 1.74 -12.06
CA ILE A 72 -4.00 1.36 -11.49
C ILE A 72 -3.70 -0.10 -11.78
N GLN A 73 -4.68 -0.98 -11.60
CA GLN A 73 -4.51 -2.39 -11.86
C GLN A 73 -4.16 -2.63 -13.33
N HIS A 74 -4.83 -1.92 -14.23
CA HIS A 74 -4.57 -2.05 -15.65
C HIS A 74 -3.14 -1.65 -16.01
N LYS A 75 -2.67 -0.53 -15.47
CA LYS A 75 -1.30 -0.09 -15.67
C LYS A 75 -0.30 -1.06 -15.06
N PHE A 76 -0.63 -1.57 -13.88
CA PHE A 76 0.22 -2.53 -13.20
C PHE A 76 0.35 -3.81 -14.02
N ASN A 77 -0.77 -4.30 -14.55
CA ASN A 77 -0.76 -5.51 -15.36
C ASN A 77 0.18 -5.38 -16.56
N LYS A 78 0.23 -4.20 -17.14
CA LYS A 78 1.10 -3.97 -18.29
C LYS A 78 2.58 -3.94 -17.94
N ARG A 79 2.90 -3.62 -16.70
CA ARG A 79 4.30 -3.50 -16.30
C ARG A 79 4.91 -4.83 -15.89
N LEU A 80 4.08 -5.80 -15.52
CA LEU A 80 4.57 -7.10 -15.08
C LEU A 80 4.51 -8.11 -16.23
N GLU A 81 5.56 -8.93 -16.31
CA GLU A 81 5.66 -9.95 -17.35
C GLU A 81 5.54 -11.33 -16.74
N THR A 82 4.68 -11.49 -15.79
CA THR A 82 4.43 -12.78 -15.14
C THR A 82 3.08 -13.31 -15.54
N LYS A 83 2.91 -14.62 -15.43
CA LYS A 83 1.64 -15.25 -15.76
C LYS A 83 0.57 -14.92 -14.76
N ILE A 84 0.96 -14.82 -13.50
CA ILE A 84 0.00 -14.54 -12.42
C ILE A 84 0.30 -13.17 -11.87
N ILE A 85 -0.69 -12.29 -11.97
CA ILE A 85 -0.56 -10.92 -11.45
C ILE A 85 -1.60 -10.77 -10.36
N PRO A 86 -1.18 -10.51 -9.12
CA PRO A 86 -2.13 -10.39 -8.01
C PRO A 86 -3.08 -9.22 -8.19
N ARG A 87 -4.28 -9.37 -7.67
CA ARG A 87 -5.22 -8.27 -7.59
C ARG A 87 -4.79 -7.35 -6.46
N ILE A 88 -4.66 -6.07 -6.77
CA ILE A 88 -4.19 -5.09 -5.79
C ILE A 88 -5.36 -4.58 -4.95
N LYS A 89 -5.15 -4.56 -3.64
CA LYS A 89 -6.11 -3.98 -2.72
C LYS A 89 -5.39 -3.01 -1.80
N PHE A 90 -5.81 -1.76 -1.81
CA PHE A 90 -5.18 -0.74 -0.98
C PHE A 90 -5.77 -0.74 0.42
N VAL A 91 -4.90 -0.63 1.40
CA VAL A 91 -5.28 -0.66 2.80
C VAL A 91 -4.51 0.45 3.52
N LYS A 92 -5.20 1.13 4.42
CA LYS A 92 -4.56 2.17 5.20
C LYS A 92 -3.60 1.55 6.21
N GLU A 93 -2.39 2.10 6.26
CA GLU A 93 -1.39 1.60 7.18
C GLU A 93 -1.59 2.22 8.55
N LEU A 94 -1.99 1.41 9.51
CA LEU A 94 -2.25 1.88 10.86
C LEU A 94 -1.08 1.66 11.79
N ARG A 95 -0.23 0.67 11.48
CA ARG A 95 0.87 0.34 12.37
C ARG A 95 1.94 1.40 12.44
N THR A 96 2.08 2.18 11.37
CA THR A 96 3.07 3.24 11.35
C THR A 96 2.87 4.20 12.50
N MET A 97 1.62 4.52 12.78
CA MET A 97 1.31 5.43 13.87
C MET A 97 1.63 4.82 15.22
N GLN A 98 1.35 3.53 15.36
CA GLN A 98 1.62 2.83 16.61
C GLN A 98 3.11 2.62 16.81
N ALA A 99 3.80 2.29 15.73
CA ALA A 99 5.23 2.06 15.81
C ALA A 99 6.00 3.34 16.12
N GLY A 100 5.46 4.44 15.63
CA GLY A 100 6.07 5.73 15.91
C GLY A 100 6.06 6.07 17.37
N LYS A 101 5.30 5.32 18.06
CA LYS A 101 5.22 5.39 19.46
C LYS A 101 5.37 4.07 20.02
N ILE A 102 5.41 3.12 19.49
CA ILE A 102 5.52 1.88 19.98
C ILE A 102 6.33 1.44 20.65
N GLU A 103 5.88 1.76 20.31
CA GLU A 103 6.03 1.45 20.73
C GLU A 103 5.49 1.93 21.31
N GLN A 104 5.04 2.65 21.41
CA GLN A 104 4.54 3.07 21.85
C GLN A 104 3.37 2.89 21.90
N ILE A 105 3.16 2.82 21.86
CA ILE A 105 2.51 2.63 21.90
C ILE A 105 1.89 1.86 22.13
N LEU A 106 1.93 1.42 22.36
CA LEU A 106 1.64 0.71 22.50
C LEU A 106 1.18 0.50 23.21
N ASP A 107 1.15 0.99 23.51
CA ASP A 107 0.90 0.98 24.06
C ASP A 107 -0.02 1.26 24.24
N LYS A 108 -0.36 1.79 24.33
CA LYS A 108 -0.91 2.35 24.35
C LYS A 108 -2.06 2.02 24.07
N ILE A 109 -1.99 1.91 23.97
CA ILE A 109 -2.49 1.72 23.80
C ILE A 109 -3.26 1.21 24.00
N LYS A 110 -3.24 1.08 24.27
CA LYS A 110 -3.32 0.72 24.48
C LYS A 110 -4.13 0.64 24.62
N LYS A 111 -4.17 0.98 24.63
CA LYS A 111 -4.34 1.18 24.78
C LYS A 111 -5.28 1.06 24.55
N LYS A 112 -5.37 1.24 24.49
CA LYS A 112 -5.58 1.28 24.35
C LYS A 112 -6.16 1.03 24.29
N ASP A 113 -6.26 1.28 24.32
CA ASP A 113 -6.09 1.11 24.32
C ASP A 113 -6.28 1.09 24.36
#